data_a1320d5b8ea771fc2a370ffa3e4ca336
#
_entry.id   a1320d5b8ea771fc2a370ffa3e4ca336
#
_cell.length_a   1.000
_cell.length_b   1.000
_cell.length_c   1.000
_cell.angle_alpha   90.00
_cell.angle_beta   90.00
_cell.angle_gamma   90.00
#
_symmetry.space_group_name_H-M   'P 1'
#
loop_
_entity.id
_entity.type
_entity.pdbx_description
1 polymer ?
#
loop_
_entity_poly.entity_id
_entity_poly.type
_entity_poly.pdbx_seq_one_letter_code
_entity_poly.pdbx_strand_id
1 'polypeptide(L)'
;EFQPDVIVGTGGYASFPALKMGAKKHIPTAVHESNAVPGLTTRMVERSAQAILVSFEESRAQYSAPERVRVVGTPVREEFLYTDRAKARRALGIDDDKPLIVSYWGSLGAREMNKKIAQFFACEVQDGLPFRHIHACGSFGWRWMPEYVKEQGVELAQQDKIELREFIYDMPQVMAAADLVICRAGAATIAEVAASGTPCIMVPSPNVT
;
A
#
# COMPACT_ATOMS: atom_id res chain seq x y z
N GLU A 1 4.05 32.17 16.77
CA GLU A 1 4.66 31.54 15.59
C GLU A 1 5.12 30.12 15.94
N PHE A 2 4.92 29.17 15.01
CA PHE A 2 5.39 27.79 15.17
C PHE A 2 6.91 27.75 14.96
N GLN A 3 7.66 27.30 15.97
CA GLN A 3 9.12 27.17 15.93
C GLN A 3 9.48 25.67 16.08
N PRO A 4 9.69 24.93 14.98
CA PRO A 4 10.02 23.52 15.07
C PRO A 4 11.49 23.31 15.48
N ASP A 5 11.76 22.32 16.32
CA ASP A 5 13.10 21.87 16.67
C ASP A 5 13.70 20.96 15.58
N VAL A 6 12.85 20.30 14.80
CA VAL A 6 13.24 19.41 13.70
C VAL A 6 12.16 19.41 12.60
N ILE A 7 12.57 19.22 11.35
CA ILE A 7 11.66 19.07 10.21
C ILE A 7 11.94 17.72 9.55
N VAL A 8 10.90 16.88 9.47
CA VAL A 8 10.95 15.60 8.76
C VAL A 8 10.03 15.68 7.54
N GLY A 9 10.60 15.41 6.36
CA GLY A 9 9.84 15.32 5.12
C GLY A 9 9.78 13.88 4.62
N THR A 10 8.64 13.47 4.08
CA THR A 10 8.42 12.11 3.57
C THR A 10 8.36 12.06 2.04
N GLY A 11 9.04 12.98 1.37
CA GLY A 11 8.99 13.12 -0.07
C GLY A 11 7.77 13.94 -0.56
N GLY A 12 7.57 13.92 -1.87
CA GLY A 12 6.53 14.71 -2.52
C GLY A 12 6.81 16.21 -2.58
N TYR A 13 6.15 16.93 -3.48
CA TYR A 13 6.40 18.36 -3.69
C TYR A 13 6.10 19.23 -2.46
N ALA A 14 5.12 18.83 -1.65
CA ALA A 14 4.72 19.59 -0.47
C ALA A 14 5.79 19.67 0.62
N SER A 15 6.65 18.66 0.76
CA SER A 15 7.70 18.63 1.77
C SER A 15 8.92 19.49 1.39
N PHE A 16 9.13 19.75 0.10
CA PHE A 16 10.31 20.48 -0.39
C PHE A 16 10.47 21.88 0.23
N PRO A 17 9.46 22.79 0.20
CA PRO A 17 9.62 24.13 0.77
C PRO A 17 9.96 24.11 2.25
N ALA A 18 9.32 23.24 3.04
CA ALA A 18 9.56 23.13 4.48
C ALA A 18 11.00 22.68 4.77
N LEU A 19 11.47 21.60 4.12
CA LEU A 19 12.83 21.10 4.27
C LEU A 19 13.88 22.13 3.81
N LYS A 20 13.66 22.78 2.67
CA LYS A 20 14.59 23.77 2.13
C LYS A 20 14.71 25.01 3.03
N MET A 21 13.59 25.51 3.53
CA MET A 21 13.57 26.65 4.43
C MET A 21 14.10 26.30 5.83
N GLY A 22 13.81 25.11 6.33
CA GLY A 22 14.38 24.62 7.57
C GLY A 22 15.90 24.57 7.52
N ALA A 23 16.46 23.95 6.50
CA ALA A 23 17.90 23.90 6.29
C ALA A 23 18.51 25.30 6.20
N LYS A 24 17.87 26.26 5.49
CA LYS A 24 18.31 27.66 5.39
C LYS A 24 18.27 28.39 6.75
N LYS A 25 17.35 28.01 7.62
CA LYS A 25 17.20 28.59 8.98
C LYS A 25 18.00 27.80 10.03
N HIS A 26 18.85 26.87 9.62
CA HIS A 26 19.66 26.00 10.49
C HIS A 26 18.82 25.14 11.44
N ILE A 27 17.56 24.85 11.08
CA ILE A 27 16.72 23.89 11.78
C ILE A 27 17.12 22.48 11.30
N PRO A 28 17.36 21.51 12.18
CA PRO A 28 17.66 20.13 11.79
C PRO A 28 16.61 19.57 10.84
N THR A 29 17.05 18.97 9.73
CA THR A 29 16.14 18.41 8.72
C THR A 29 16.51 16.96 8.42
N ALA A 30 15.48 16.12 8.27
CA ALA A 30 15.59 14.76 7.78
C ALA A 30 14.58 14.54 6.64
N VAL A 31 14.97 13.75 5.64
CA VAL A 31 14.04 13.31 4.58
C VAL A 31 13.96 11.79 4.59
N HIS A 32 12.74 11.27 4.55
CA HIS A 32 12.47 9.84 4.36
C HIS A 32 12.08 9.56 2.91
N GLU A 33 12.78 8.61 2.30
CA GLU A 33 12.48 8.09 0.96
C GLU A 33 12.05 6.63 1.06
N SER A 34 10.82 6.38 0.76
CA SER A 34 10.24 5.04 0.79
C SER A 34 10.53 4.22 -0.48
N ASN A 35 10.80 4.89 -1.61
CA ASN A 35 11.08 4.21 -2.87
C ASN A 35 12.53 3.74 -2.97
N ALA A 36 12.75 2.68 -3.74
CA ALA A 36 14.10 2.19 -4.03
C ALA A 36 14.92 3.18 -4.88
N VAL A 37 14.23 4.01 -5.69
CA VAL A 37 14.85 5.09 -6.48
C VAL A 37 14.44 6.42 -5.89
N PRO A 38 15.38 7.31 -5.51
CA PRO A 38 15.07 8.60 -4.92
C PRO A 38 14.24 9.48 -5.83
N GLY A 39 13.12 9.97 -5.30
CA GLY A 39 12.27 10.94 -5.97
C GLY A 39 12.93 12.32 -6.11
N LEU A 40 12.38 13.17 -6.98
CA LEU A 40 12.93 14.50 -7.28
C LEU A 40 13.13 15.35 -6.03
N THR A 41 12.14 15.39 -5.14
CA THR A 41 12.21 16.15 -3.88
C THR A 41 13.39 15.71 -3.03
N THR A 42 13.56 14.40 -2.84
CA THR A 42 14.66 13.85 -2.05
C THR A 42 16.02 14.20 -2.65
N ARG A 43 16.17 14.09 -3.98
CA ARG A 43 17.37 14.52 -4.69
C ARG A 43 17.68 16.01 -4.52
N MET A 44 16.66 16.87 -4.54
CA MET A 44 16.85 18.32 -4.39
C MET A 44 17.23 18.74 -2.97
N VAL A 45 16.86 17.99 -1.94
CA VAL A 45 17.20 18.30 -0.54
C VAL A 45 18.36 17.51 0.03
N GLU A 46 18.84 16.46 -0.65
CA GLU A 46 19.86 15.55 -0.12
C GLU A 46 21.13 16.27 0.41
N ARG A 47 21.57 17.33 -0.28
CA ARG A 47 22.77 18.10 0.12
C ARG A 47 22.53 18.95 1.35
N SER A 48 21.32 19.34 1.62
CA SER A 48 20.94 20.23 2.73
C SER A 48 20.36 19.49 3.93
N ALA A 49 19.82 18.28 3.73
CA ALA A 49 19.33 17.45 4.82
C ALA A 49 20.47 16.88 5.66
N GLN A 50 20.31 16.87 6.98
CA GLN A 50 21.29 16.29 7.90
C GLN A 50 21.21 14.77 7.93
N ALA A 51 20.02 14.20 7.70
CA ALA A 51 19.81 12.77 7.60
C ALA A 51 18.91 12.44 6.40
N ILE A 52 19.27 11.36 5.72
CA ILE A 52 18.49 10.76 4.64
C ILE A 52 18.11 9.37 5.12
N LEU A 53 16.83 9.17 5.36
CA LEU A 53 16.24 7.93 5.85
C LEU A 53 15.70 7.17 4.65
N VAL A 54 16.14 5.93 4.44
CA VAL A 54 15.73 5.14 3.27
C VAL A 54 15.13 3.81 3.69
N SER A 55 14.26 3.27 2.83
CA SER A 55 13.65 1.97 3.07
C SER A 55 14.53 0.80 2.63
N PHE A 56 15.41 1.01 1.65
CA PHE A 56 16.19 -0.06 1.04
C PHE A 56 17.70 0.27 1.08
N GLU A 57 18.53 -0.73 1.43
CA GLU A 57 19.99 -0.56 1.48
C GLU A 57 20.56 -0.19 0.10
N GLU A 58 20.02 -0.75 -0.97
CA GLU A 58 20.42 -0.51 -2.35
C GLU A 58 20.27 0.96 -2.78
N SER A 59 19.37 1.69 -2.08
CA SER A 59 19.19 3.13 -2.34
C SER A 59 20.39 3.96 -1.92
N ARG A 60 21.21 3.50 -0.96
CA ARG A 60 22.37 4.23 -0.40
C ARG A 60 23.33 4.71 -1.48
N ALA A 61 23.65 3.86 -2.45
CA ALA A 61 24.59 4.16 -3.52
C ALA A 61 24.10 5.25 -4.49
N GLN A 62 22.83 5.63 -4.41
CA GLN A 62 22.24 6.62 -5.31
C GLN A 62 22.36 8.06 -4.79
N TYR A 63 22.90 8.25 -3.58
CA TYR A 63 23.07 9.56 -2.94
C TYR A 63 24.52 10.04 -3.01
N SER A 64 24.68 11.36 -3.13
CA SER A 64 26.01 12.01 -3.17
C SER A 64 26.74 12.02 -1.82
N ALA A 65 26.02 11.80 -0.72
CA ALA A 65 26.54 11.75 0.65
C ALA A 65 26.05 10.49 1.38
N PRO A 66 26.55 9.30 1.00
CA PRO A 66 26.06 8.02 1.54
C PRO A 66 26.28 7.87 3.05
N GLU A 67 27.20 8.63 3.64
CA GLU A 67 27.44 8.66 5.10
C GLU A 67 26.27 9.28 5.89
N ARG A 68 25.42 10.07 5.24
CA ARG A 68 24.20 10.64 5.84
C ARG A 68 23.00 9.73 5.70
N VAL A 69 23.11 8.68 4.88
CA VAL A 69 22.03 7.74 4.64
C VAL A 69 21.91 6.74 5.80
N ARG A 70 20.69 6.57 6.29
CA ARG A 70 20.33 5.56 7.30
C ARG A 70 19.22 4.70 6.73
N VAL A 71 19.41 3.39 6.75
CA VAL A 71 18.39 2.43 6.36
C VAL A 71 17.49 2.19 7.58
N VAL A 72 16.23 2.57 7.47
CA VAL A 72 15.25 2.53 8.57
C VAL A 72 14.00 1.74 8.21
N GLY A 73 13.86 1.32 6.96
CA GLY A 73 12.63 0.74 6.44
C GLY A 73 11.53 1.78 6.18
N THR A 74 10.38 1.34 5.73
CA THR A 74 9.16 2.15 5.63
C THR A 74 8.36 1.96 6.92
N PRO A 75 7.97 3.04 7.63
CA PRO A 75 7.12 2.95 8.81
C PRO A 75 5.79 2.28 8.46
N VAL A 76 5.37 1.33 9.26
CA VAL A 76 4.07 0.67 9.17
C VAL A 76 3.30 0.85 10.48
N ARG A 77 1.99 0.76 10.42
CA ARG A 77 1.16 0.78 11.62
C ARG A 77 1.42 -0.49 12.44
N GLU A 78 1.47 -0.35 13.75
CA GLU A 78 1.80 -1.46 14.66
C GLU A 78 0.78 -2.61 14.57
N GLU A 79 -0.47 -2.32 14.19
CA GLU A 79 -1.52 -3.32 13.99
C GLU A 79 -1.17 -4.37 12.92
N PHE A 80 -0.32 -4.05 11.93
CA PHE A 80 0.17 -5.04 10.96
C PHE A 80 1.05 -6.11 11.60
N LEU A 81 1.69 -5.81 12.73
CA LEU A 81 2.59 -6.72 13.44
C LEU A 81 1.86 -7.61 14.46
N TYR A 82 0.80 -7.08 15.06
CA TYR A 82 0.21 -7.69 16.27
C TYR A 82 -1.25 -8.12 16.11
N THR A 83 -1.88 -7.91 14.97
CA THR A 83 -3.26 -8.36 14.76
C THR A 83 -3.33 -9.88 14.67
N ASP A 84 -4.09 -10.48 15.59
CA ASP A 84 -4.32 -11.92 15.63
C ASP A 84 -5.27 -12.36 14.52
N ARG A 85 -4.85 -13.36 13.73
CA ARG A 85 -5.60 -13.88 12.59
C ARG A 85 -7.01 -14.37 12.97
N ALA A 86 -7.14 -15.14 14.05
CA ALA A 86 -8.43 -15.70 14.43
C ALA A 86 -9.41 -14.61 14.88
N LYS A 87 -8.90 -13.58 15.58
CA LYS A 87 -9.71 -12.40 15.94
C LYS A 87 -10.10 -11.62 14.70
N ALA A 88 -9.18 -11.44 13.75
CA ALA A 88 -9.43 -10.74 12.50
C ALA A 88 -10.52 -11.43 11.67
N ARG A 89 -10.45 -12.76 11.48
CA ARG A 89 -11.47 -13.52 10.76
C ARG A 89 -12.85 -13.40 11.41
N ARG A 90 -12.93 -13.55 12.75
CA ARG A 90 -14.20 -13.37 13.47
C ARG A 90 -14.79 -11.97 13.32
N ALA A 91 -13.95 -10.93 13.38
CA ALA A 91 -14.40 -9.55 13.22
C ALA A 91 -14.87 -9.24 11.80
N LEU A 92 -14.37 -9.96 10.80
CA LEU A 92 -14.85 -9.91 9.41
C LEU A 92 -16.06 -10.81 9.15
N GLY A 93 -16.58 -11.50 10.16
CA GLY A 93 -17.70 -12.45 10.00
C GLY A 93 -17.33 -13.69 9.19
N ILE A 94 -16.06 -14.07 9.16
CA ILE A 94 -15.58 -15.26 8.46
C ILE A 94 -15.56 -16.42 9.45
N ASP A 95 -16.53 -17.29 9.33
CA ASP A 95 -16.81 -18.43 10.20
C ASP A 95 -16.50 -19.81 9.57
N ASP A 96 -16.16 -19.83 8.29
CA ASP A 96 -15.74 -21.02 7.57
C ASP A 96 -14.21 -21.13 7.43
N ASP A 97 -13.73 -22.31 6.99
CA ASP A 97 -12.31 -22.59 6.78
C ASP A 97 -11.82 -22.23 5.36
N LYS A 98 -12.65 -21.56 4.55
CA LYS A 98 -12.25 -21.16 3.20
C LYS A 98 -11.12 -20.15 3.23
N PRO A 99 -10.14 -20.27 2.34
CA PRO A 99 -9.09 -19.28 2.19
C PRO A 99 -9.67 -17.90 1.87
N LEU A 100 -9.04 -16.85 2.38
CA LEU A 100 -9.37 -15.46 2.05
C LEU A 100 -8.31 -14.88 1.12
N ILE A 101 -8.74 -14.48 -0.07
CA ILE A 101 -7.94 -13.66 -0.99
C ILE A 101 -8.29 -12.20 -0.77
N VAL A 102 -7.27 -11.34 -0.72
CA VAL A 102 -7.43 -9.89 -0.66
C VAL A 102 -6.70 -9.27 -1.84
N SER A 103 -7.38 -8.46 -2.63
CA SER A 103 -6.75 -7.80 -3.77
C SER A 103 -7.01 -6.29 -3.79
N TYR A 104 -5.98 -5.49 -4.16
CA TYR A 104 -6.09 -4.04 -4.25
C TYR A 104 -4.96 -3.41 -5.08
N TRP A 105 -5.22 -2.22 -5.63
CA TRP A 105 -4.32 -1.56 -6.57
C TRP A 105 -3.94 -0.13 -6.16
N GLY A 106 -3.99 0.17 -4.85
CA GLY A 106 -3.78 1.51 -4.29
C GLY A 106 -5.06 2.37 -4.28
N SER A 107 -4.95 3.60 -3.79
CA SER A 107 -6.09 4.47 -3.48
C SER A 107 -6.92 4.89 -4.70
N LEU A 108 -6.31 5.02 -5.85
CA LEU A 108 -7.01 5.39 -7.10
C LEU A 108 -7.53 4.16 -7.85
N GLY A 109 -6.99 2.99 -7.55
CA GLY A 109 -7.23 1.76 -8.31
C GLY A 109 -6.43 1.71 -9.61
N ALA A 110 -6.56 0.60 -10.34
CA ALA A 110 -5.96 0.40 -11.65
C ALA A 110 -6.98 -0.23 -12.60
N ARG A 111 -7.44 0.53 -13.60
CA ARG A 111 -8.60 0.17 -14.43
C ARG A 111 -8.48 -1.24 -15.04
N GLU A 112 -7.38 -1.53 -15.72
CA GLU A 112 -7.21 -2.82 -16.39
C GLU A 112 -7.08 -3.98 -15.39
N MET A 113 -6.48 -3.73 -14.22
CA MET A 113 -6.41 -4.73 -13.17
C MET A 113 -7.79 -4.98 -12.54
N ASN A 114 -8.58 -3.93 -12.31
CA ASN A 114 -9.95 -4.07 -11.83
C ASN A 114 -10.82 -4.90 -12.80
N LYS A 115 -10.65 -4.70 -14.11
CA LYS A 115 -11.33 -5.55 -15.11
C LYS A 115 -10.93 -7.01 -15.00
N LYS A 116 -9.63 -7.29 -14.77
CA LYS A 116 -9.15 -8.67 -14.58
C LYS A 116 -9.73 -9.30 -13.31
N ILE A 117 -9.85 -8.55 -12.23
CA ILE A 117 -10.50 -9.04 -11.02
C ILE A 117 -11.99 -9.30 -11.25
N ALA A 118 -12.71 -8.45 -11.97
CA ALA A 118 -14.11 -8.71 -12.31
C ALA A 118 -14.29 -10.01 -13.12
N GLN A 119 -13.40 -10.26 -14.10
CA GLN A 119 -13.35 -11.52 -14.83
C GLN A 119 -13.01 -12.71 -13.91
N PHE A 120 -12.11 -12.50 -12.96
CA PHE A 120 -11.75 -13.52 -11.97
C PHE A 120 -12.93 -13.84 -11.05
N PHE A 121 -13.71 -12.87 -10.61
CA PHE A 121 -14.96 -13.11 -9.87
C PHE A 121 -15.92 -14.03 -10.63
N ALA A 122 -16.05 -13.85 -11.94
CA ALA A 122 -16.89 -14.74 -12.76
C ALA A 122 -16.35 -16.19 -12.74
N CYS A 123 -15.05 -16.40 -12.83
CA CYS A 123 -14.43 -17.71 -12.70
C CYS A 123 -14.68 -18.30 -11.30
N GLU A 124 -14.50 -17.51 -10.24
CA GLU A 124 -14.73 -17.94 -8.86
C GLU A 124 -16.17 -18.44 -8.65
N VAL A 125 -17.15 -17.72 -9.20
CA VAL A 125 -18.56 -18.13 -9.14
C VAL A 125 -18.80 -19.42 -9.92
N GLN A 126 -18.24 -19.56 -11.12
CA GLN A 126 -18.34 -20.77 -11.95
C GLN A 126 -17.73 -21.98 -11.24
N ASP A 127 -16.65 -21.80 -10.51
CA ASP A 127 -15.96 -22.86 -9.75
C ASP A 127 -16.59 -23.12 -8.36
N GLY A 128 -17.74 -22.52 -8.06
CA GLY A 128 -18.49 -22.74 -6.81
C GLY A 128 -17.90 -22.03 -5.59
N LEU A 129 -17.18 -20.92 -5.78
CA LEU A 129 -16.61 -20.09 -4.72
C LEU A 129 -15.71 -20.90 -3.76
N PRO A 130 -14.57 -21.40 -4.24
CA PRO A 130 -13.68 -22.25 -3.44
C PRO A 130 -12.98 -21.48 -2.31
N PHE A 131 -12.97 -20.14 -2.39
CA PHE A 131 -12.40 -19.21 -1.40
C PHE A 131 -13.28 -17.98 -1.25
N ARG A 132 -12.95 -17.13 -0.29
CA ARG A 132 -13.54 -15.78 -0.12
C ARG A 132 -12.62 -14.75 -0.77
N HIS A 133 -13.20 -13.69 -1.32
CA HIS A 133 -12.42 -12.64 -1.97
C HIS A 133 -12.91 -11.25 -1.54
N ILE A 134 -12.02 -10.44 -0.96
CA ILE A 134 -12.23 -9.02 -0.69
C ILE A 134 -11.39 -8.23 -1.69
N HIS A 135 -12.03 -7.39 -2.51
CA HIS A 135 -11.35 -6.54 -3.48
C HIS A 135 -11.61 -5.06 -3.23
N ALA A 136 -10.53 -4.26 -3.14
CA ALA A 136 -10.65 -2.80 -3.14
C ALA A 136 -10.29 -2.23 -4.52
N CYS A 137 -11.30 -1.67 -5.20
CA CYS A 137 -11.17 -1.18 -6.57
C CYS A 137 -10.63 0.25 -6.70
N GLY A 138 -10.53 0.99 -5.58
CA GLY A 138 -10.11 2.39 -5.54
C GLY A 138 -11.21 3.37 -5.97
N SER A 139 -11.02 4.65 -5.70
CA SER A 139 -12.05 5.68 -5.91
C SER A 139 -12.50 5.83 -7.37
N PHE A 140 -11.61 5.65 -8.33
CA PHE A 140 -12.00 5.66 -9.75
C PHE A 140 -12.67 4.35 -10.17
N GLY A 141 -12.26 3.23 -9.57
CA GLY A 141 -12.84 1.92 -9.82
C GLY A 141 -14.29 1.84 -9.33
N TRP A 142 -14.57 2.38 -8.15
CA TRP A 142 -15.89 2.35 -7.52
C TRP A 142 -17.03 2.90 -8.40
N ARG A 143 -16.73 3.84 -9.27
CA ARG A 143 -17.72 4.48 -10.14
C ARG A 143 -18.25 3.59 -11.26
N TRP A 144 -17.56 2.53 -11.62
CA TRP A 144 -17.90 1.70 -12.79
C TRP A 144 -17.80 0.20 -12.54
N MET A 145 -16.96 -0.24 -11.59
CA MET A 145 -16.68 -1.66 -11.39
C MET A 145 -17.90 -2.46 -10.92
N PRO A 146 -18.79 -1.98 -10.05
CA PRO A 146 -19.99 -2.72 -9.68
C PRO A 146 -20.84 -3.13 -10.88
N GLU A 147 -21.07 -2.21 -11.80
CA GLU A 147 -21.82 -2.51 -13.03
C GLU A 147 -21.05 -3.45 -13.96
N TYR A 148 -19.74 -3.22 -14.10
CA TYR A 148 -18.91 -4.10 -14.92
C TYR A 148 -18.83 -5.53 -14.39
N VAL A 149 -18.82 -5.74 -13.08
CA VAL A 149 -18.88 -7.07 -12.45
C VAL A 149 -20.21 -7.75 -12.80
N LYS A 150 -21.32 -7.00 -12.78
CA LYS A 150 -22.62 -7.49 -13.21
C LYS A 150 -22.63 -7.87 -14.69
N GLU A 151 -22.02 -7.09 -15.57
CA GLU A 151 -21.84 -7.42 -16.99
C GLU A 151 -21.04 -8.72 -17.19
N GLN A 152 -20.16 -9.08 -16.26
CA GLN A 152 -19.46 -10.38 -16.26
C GLN A 152 -20.31 -11.54 -15.71
N GLY A 153 -21.59 -11.31 -15.39
CA GLY A 153 -22.51 -12.31 -14.91
C GLY A 153 -22.46 -12.57 -13.41
N VAL A 154 -21.87 -11.67 -12.63
CA VAL A 154 -21.76 -11.80 -11.17
C VAL A 154 -22.67 -10.78 -10.48
N GLU A 155 -23.73 -11.23 -9.86
CA GLU A 155 -24.61 -10.42 -9.00
C GLU A 155 -24.05 -10.39 -7.57
N LEU A 156 -23.28 -9.34 -7.23
CA LEU A 156 -22.58 -9.24 -5.94
C LEU A 156 -23.52 -9.37 -4.74
N ALA A 157 -24.74 -8.86 -4.84
CA ALA A 157 -25.75 -8.98 -3.77
C ALA A 157 -26.16 -10.43 -3.46
N GLN A 158 -25.86 -11.37 -4.36
CA GLN A 158 -26.16 -12.80 -4.20
C GLN A 158 -24.92 -13.61 -3.79
N GLN A 159 -23.75 -12.95 -3.67
CA GLN A 159 -22.47 -13.61 -3.35
C GLN A 159 -22.05 -13.24 -1.92
N ASP A 160 -22.13 -14.18 -1.02
CA ASP A 160 -21.69 -14.04 0.38
C ASP A 160 -20.17 -14.13 0.58
N LYS A 161 -19.44 -14.54 -0.45
CA LYS A 161 -17.99 -14.79 -0.41
C LYS A 161 -17.16 -13.81 -1.24
N ILE A 162 -17.82 -12.96 -2.04
CA ILE A 162 -17.15 -11.92 -2.81
C ILE A 162 -17.58 -10.56 -2.27
N GLU A 163 -16.63 -9.76 -1.84
CA GLU A 163 -16.87 -8.42 -1.34
C GLU A 163 -16.07 -7.40 -2.15
N LEU A 164 -16.80 -6.49 -2.82
CA LEU A 164 -16.22 -5.35 -3.51
C LEU A 164 -16.28 -4.12 -2.62
N ARG A 165 -15.15 -3.50 -2.36
CA ARG A 165 -15.02 -2.26 -1.58
C ARG A 165 -14.41 -1.15 -2.42
N GLU A 166 -14.73 0.10 -2.11
CA GLU A 166 -13.98 1.25 -2.64
C GLU A 166 -12.57 1.27 -2.02
N PHE A 167 -12.51 1.17 -0.67
CA PHE A 167 -11.30 1.13 0.14
C PHE A 167 -11.38 0.08 1.23
N ILE A 168 -10.22 -0.39 1.68
CA ILE A 168 -10.06 -1.20 2.88
C ILE A 168 -9.48 -0.31 3.97
N TYR A 169 -10.32 0.24 4.84
CA TYR A 169 -9.90 1.12 5.95
C TYR A 169 -9.26 0.33 7.10
N ASP A 170 -9.71 -0.89 7.30
CA ASP A 170 -9.28 -1.86 8.29
C ASP A 170 -8.18 -2.82 7.73
N MET A 171 -7.30 -2.29 6.88
CA MET A 171 -6.29 -3.07 6.17
C MET A 171 -5.46 -4.02 7.07
N PRO A 172 -4.99 -3.64 8.28
CA PRO A 172 -4.26 -4.56 9.15
C PRO A 172 -5.10 -5.79 9.52
N GLN A 173 -6.38 -5.59 9.80
CA GLN A 173 -7.30 -6.66 10.13
C GLN A 173 -7.57 -7.57 8.94
N VAL A 174 -7.86 -6.98 7.79
CA VAL A 174 -8.13 -7.73 6.54
C VAL A 174 -6.88 -8.50 6.12
N MET A 175 -5.70 -7.90 6.21
CA MET A 175 -4.43 -8.55 5.86
C MET A 175 -4.06 -9.68 6.83
N ALA A 176 -4.29 -9.50 8.14
CA ALA A 176 -4.08 -10.56 9.13
C ALA A 176 -5.02 -11.76 8.92
N ALA A 177 -6.24 -11.54 8.41
CA ALA A 177 -7.20 -12.59 8.08
C ALA A 177 -6.88 -13.31 6.77
N ALA A 178 -6.14 -12.67 5.85
CA ALA A 178 -5.90 -13.16 4.50
C ALA A 178 -4.96 -14.38 4.45
N ASP A 179 -5.19 -15.23 3.47
CA ASP A 179 -4.29 -16.32 3.07
C ASP A 179 -3.40 -15.93 1.90
N LEU A 180 -3.89 -14.99 1.07
CA LEU A 180 -3.17 -14.47 -0.08
C LEU A 180 -3.55 -13.01 -0.31
N VAL A 181 -2.54 -12.17 -0.52
CA VAL A 181 -2.71 -10.78 -0.96
C VAL A 181 -2.26 -10.65 -2.41
N ILE A 182 -3.07 -10.01 -3.26
CA ILE A 182 -2.71 -9.68 -4.64
C ILE A 182 -2.71 -8.14 -4.75
N CYS A 183 -1.55 -7.55 -4.97
CA CYS A 183 -1.40 -6.09 -4.87
C CYS A 183 -0.36 -5.50 -5.83
N ARG A 184 -0.28 -4.18 -5.87
CA ARG A 184 0.83 -3.46 -6.52
C ARG A 184 2.09 -3.53 -5.64
N ALA A 185 3.27 -3.51 -6.29
CA ALA A 185 4.57 -3.46 -5.65
C ALA A 185 4.97 -2.02 -5.22
N GLY A 186 4.07 -1.34 -4.49
CA GLY A 186 4.36 -0.03 -3.90
C GLY A 186 5.16 -0.18 -2.60
N ALA A 187 6.04 0.77 -2.29
CA ALA A 187 6.94 0.68 -1.14
C ALA A 187 6.20 0.49 0.21
N ALA A 188 5.12 1.24 0.44
CA ALA A 188 4.30 1.08 1.65
C ALA A 188 3.64 -0.31 1.68
N THR A 189 3.07 -0.75 0.56
CA THR A 189 2.43 -2.07 0.45
C THR A 189 3.43 -3.21 0.72
N ILE A 190 4.65 -3.12 0.18
CA ILE A 190 5.71 -4.10 0.43
C ILE A 190 6.01 -4.19 1.93
N ALA A 191 6.15 -3.05 2.59
CA ALA A 191 6.42 -2.99 4.02
C ALA A 191 5.26 -3.55 4.87
N GLU A 192 4.02 -3.23 4.53
CA GLU A 192 2.81 -3.72 5.22
C GLU A 192 2.65 -5.24 5.05
N VAL A 193 2.82 -5.75 3.84
CA VAL A 193 2.75 -7.20 3.55
C VAL A 193 3.88 -7.94 4.28
N ALA A 194 5.10 -7.41 4.25
CA ALA A 194 6.23 -7.99 4.98
C ALA A 194 6.00 -8.02 6.50
N ALA A 195 5.44 -6.93 7.05
CA ALA A 195 5.13 -6.82 8.48
C ALA A 195 4.03 -7.80 8.91
N SER A 196 3.00 -7.99 8.08
CA SER A 196 1.90 -8.93 8.37
C SER A 196 2.31 -10.41 8.18
N GLY A 197 3.40 -10.68 7.46
CA GLY A 197 3.82 -12.04 7.11
C GLY A 197 2.86 -12.77 6.16
N THR A 198 1.98 -12.05 5.47
CA THR A 198 0.97 -12.64 4.58
C THR A 198 1.57 -12.98 3.21
N PRO A 199 1.36 -14.18 2.67
CA PRO A 199 1.77 -14.52 1.31
C PRO A 199 1.19 -13.55 0.28
N CYS A 200 1.98 -13.17 -0.74
CA CYS A 200 1.50 -12.20 -1.72
C CYS A 200 1.93 -12.47 -3.15
N ILE A 201 1.11 -12.00 -4.08
CA ILE A 201 1.43 -11.84 -5.51
C ILE A 201 1.54 -10.35 -5.78
N MET A 202 2.74 -9.89 -6.09
CA MET A 202 2.97 -8.48 -6.41
C MET A 202 2.97 -8.27 -7.92
N VAL A 203 2.13 -7.33 -8.37
CA VAL A 203 2.00 -6.96 -9.77
C VAL A 203 2.62 -5.59 -9.99
N PRO A 204 3.81 -5.48 -10.60
CA PRO A 204 4.45 -4.20 -10.87
C PRO A 204 3.57 -3.31 -11.75
N SER A 205 3.68 -1.98 -11.54
CA SER A 205 3.04 -1.03 -12.45
C SER A 205 3.98 -0.75 -13.64
N PRO A 206 3.50 -0.83 -14.88
CA PRO A 206 4.32 -0.49 -16.04
C PRO A 206 4.56 1.03 -16.20
N ASN A 207 3.81 1.85 -15.46
CA ASN A 207 3.78 3.31 -15.63
C ASN A 207 4.35 4.07 -14.42
N VAL A 208 5.21 3.45 -13.62
CA VAL A 208 5.89 4.11 -12.50
C VAL A 208 7.30 4.45 -12.93
N THR A 209 7.65 5.73 -12.83
CA THR A 209 8.99 6.26 -13.06
C THR A 209 9.81 6.24 -11.78
#